data_ad3f19a218118e9a49b9960fa0df4e5c
#
_entry.id   ad3f19a218118e9a49b9960fa0df4e5c
#
_cell.length_a   1.000
_cell.length_b   1.000
_cell.length_c   1.000
_cell.angle_alpha   90.00
_cell.angle_beta   90.00
_cell.angle_gamma   90.00
#
_symmetry.space_group_name_H-M   'P 1'
#
loop_
_entity.id
_entity.type
_entity.pdbx_description
1 polymer ?
#
loop_
_entity_poly.entity_id
_entity_poly.type
_entity_poly.pdbx_seq_one_letter_code
_entity_poly.pdbx_strand_id
1 'polypeptide(L)'
;LAAEKAVELLDSHGIATQNDDSVLMEVAKTALTGKSAGAVKSFMADICVRSVNAVGIIESDQRIVDLSDIKVEKRQGGSIKDSTLIDGIILDKERVHAGMPRSVKGAKIALVNSAIEVKKTEVDAKIQITDPNQLSKFLEEEENYIKGLVDKIHNSGANVLICQKGIDELAQHYMAKAGIFAIRRAKKSDMEALSKATSGKIVTNLDDLSAEDLGHAEKVEEKKIGESEMTFITGCPEAKSVSVLLRGGTEHVVDEIRRAFD
;
A
#
# COMPACT_ATOMS: atom_id res chain seq x y z
N LEU A 1 -25.21 36.83 -10.01
CA LEU A 1 -24.72 38.22 -9.82
C LEU A 1 -23.73 38.34 -8.64
N ALA A 2 -24.13 38.14 -7.36
CA ALA A 2 -23.20 38.30 -6.22
C ALA A 2 -22.10 37.23 -6.17
N ALA A 3 -22.44 35.96 -6.39
CA ALA A 3 -21.49 34.86 -6.45
C ALA A 3 -20.52 35.00 -7.64
N GLU A 4 -21.01 35.35 -8.79
CA GLU A 4 -20.20 35.62 -9.99
C GLU A 4 -19.20 36.77 -9.75
N LYS A 5 -19.68 37.85 -9.09
CA LYS A 5 -18.80 38.98 -8.75
C LYS A 5 -17.76 38.59 -7.68
N ALA A 6 -18.12 37.72 -6.74
CA ALA A 6 -17.17 37.20 -5.76
C ALA A 6 -16.07 36.37 -6.44
N VAL A 7 -16.41 35.51 -7.40
CA VAL A 7 -15.44 34.73 -8.19
C VAL A 7 -14.50 35.63 -8.96
N GLU A 8 -15.04 36.64 -9.72
CA GLU A 8 -14.21 37.59 -10.41
C GLU A 8 -13.22 38.36 -9.51
N LEU A 9 -13.67 38.74 -8.28
CA LEU A 9 -12.81 39.41 -7.31
C LEU A 9 -11.73 38.46 -6.78
N LEU A 10 -12.07 37.20 -6.49
CA LEU A 10 -11.10 36.18 -6.06
C LEU A 10 -10.04 35.96 -7.15
N ASP A 11 -10.45 35.82 -8.41
CA ASP A 11 -9.53 35.66 -9.53
C ASP A 11 -8.62 36.88 -9.73
N SER A 12 -9.17 38.10 -9.56
CA SER A 12 -8.40 39.35 -9.73
C SER A 12 -7.42 39.64 -8.60
N HIS A 13 -7.69 39.11 -7.39
CA HIS A 13 -6.85 39.29 -6.21
C HIS A 13 -6.03 38.02 -5.86
N GLY A 14 -6.24 36.95 -6.59
CA GLY A 14 -5.50 35.72 -6.42
C GLY A 14 -4.00 35.92 -6.68
N ILE A 15 -3.17 35.37 -5.80
CA ILE A 15 -1.72 35.33 -6.00
C ILE A 15 -1.42 34.02 -6.73
N ALA A 16 -0.78 34.10 -7.89
CA ALA A 16 -0.35 32.91 -8.62
C ALA A 16 0.71 32.18 -7.80
N THR A 17 0.38 30.95 -7.40
CA THR A 17 1.27 30.11 -6.58
C THR A 17 2.20 29.23 -7.42
N GLN A 18 2.22 29.42 -8.74
CA GLN A 18 2.92 28.56 -9.71
C GLN A 18 4.27 28.06 -9.19
N ASN A 19 4.28 26.82 -8.70
CA ASN A 19 5.47 26.08 -8.24
C ASN A 19 6.33 26.76 -7.14
N ASP A 20 5.77 27.72 -6.40
CA ASP A 20 6.46 28.34 -5.26
C ASP A 20 6.12 27.59 -3.96
N ASP A 21 7.00 26.69 -3.58
CA ASP A 21 6.85 25.89 -2.34
C ASP A 21 6.78 26.77 -1.08
N SER A 22 7.32 28.00 -1.13
CA SER A 22 7.27 28.93 0.00
C SER A 22 5.84 29.42 0.23
N VAL A 23 5.10 29.71 -0.82
CA VAL A 23 3.69 30.12 -0.74
C VAL A 23 2.81 28.95 -0.31
N LEU A 24 3.03 27.76 -0.88
CA LEU A 24 2.32 26.54 -0.46
C LEU A 24 2.55 26.23 1.03
N MET A 25 3.77 26.44 1.51
CA MET A 25 4.12 26.27 2.93
C MET A 25 3.33 27.25 3.83
N GLU A 26 3.20 28.52 3.45
CA GLU A 26 2.42 29.49 4.23
C GLU A 26 0.91 29.21 4.19
N VAL A 27 0.39 28.72 3.05
CA VAL A 27 -1.00 28.26 2.93
C VAL A 27 -1.24 27.07 3.87
N ALA A 28 -0.37 26.06 3.84
CA ALA A 28 -0.46 24.88 4.71
C ALA A 28 -0.37 25.29 6.19
N LYS A 29 0.56 26.18 6.57
CA LYS A 29 0.65 26.72 7.94
C LYS A 29 -0.62 27.44 8.36
N THR A 30 -1.22 28.20 7.45
CA THR A 30 -2.47 28.93 7.71
C THR A 30 -3.62 27.96 7.95
N ALA A 31 -3.76 26.92 7.14
CA ALA A 31 -4.77 25.88 7.30
C ALA A 31 -4.62 25.08 8.62
N LEU A 32 -3.39 24.90 9.09
CA LEU A 32 -3.08 24.24 10.37
C LEU A 32 -3.27 25.15 11.58
N THR A 33 -3.53 26.46 11.41
CA THR A 33 -3.71 27.41 12.50
C THR A 33 -5.04 27.16 13.20
N GLY A 34 -5.02 27.13 14.54
CA GLY A 34 -6.21 26.84 15.36
C GLY A 34 -6.51 25.34 15.52
N LYS A 35 -5.74 24.47 14.87
CA LYS A 35 -5.79 23.01 15.08
C LYS A 35 -4.73 22.58 16.10
N SER A 36 -4.87 21.37 16.66
CA SER A 36 -4.00 20.84 17.73
C SER A 36 -2.52 20.68 17.35
N ALA A 37 -2.18 20.92 16.09
CA ALA A 37 -0.83 20.82 15.55
C ALA A 37 0.06 22.07 15.80
N GLY A 38 -0.37 23.03 16.64
CA GLY A 38 0.29 24.34 16.79
C GLY A 38 1.79 24.30 17.06
N ALA A 39 2.25 23.42 17.97
CA ALA A 39 3.66 23.27 18.31
C ALA A 39 4.52 22.62 17.21
N VAL A 40 3.90 21.91 16.26
CA VAL A 40 4.57 21.20 15.16
C VAL A 40 4.07 21.64 13.78
N LYS A 41 3.40 22.79 13.75
CA LYS A 41 2.76 23.36 12.57
C LYS A 41 3.67 23.42 11.34
N SER A 42 4.88 23.93 11.48
CA SER A 42 5.84 24.01 10.36
C SER A 42 6.29 22.65 9.88
N PHE A 43 6.46 21.68 10.77
CA PHE A 43 6.82 20.31 10.44
C PHE A 43 5.69 19.60 9.69
N MET A 44 4.44 19.76 10.13
CA MET A 44 3.28 19.17 9.46
C MET A 44 3.03 19.83 8.10
N ALA A 45 3.20 21.14 7.98
CA ALA A 45 3.10 21.86 6.73
C ALA A 45 4.14 21.37 5.71
N ASP A 46 5.38 21.08 6.15
CA ASP A 46 6.42 20.50 5.31
C ASP A 46 5.99 19.13 4.76
N ILE A 47 5.47 18.25 5.60
CA ILE A 47 4.97 16.93 5.16
C ILE A 47 3.82 17.10 4.16
N CYS A 48 2.86 18.02 4.41
CA CYS A 48 1.75 18.26 3.49
C CYS A 48 2.25 18.73 2.11
N VAL A 49 3.11 19.75 2.07
CA VAL A 49 3.62 20.31 0.81
C VAL A 49 4.42 19.27 0.04
N ARG A 50 5.30 18.52 0.72
CA ARG A 50 6.08 17.46 0.09
C ARG A 50 5.20 16.32 -0.42
N SER A 51 4.12 15.97 0.28
CA SER A 51 3.17 14.94 -0.16
C SER A 51 2.46 15.36 -1.44
N VAL A 52 1.96 16.59 -1.49
CA VAL A 52 1.29 17.15 -2.67
C VAL A 52 2.25 17.25 -3.86
N ASN A 53 3.49 17.68 -3.61
CA ASN A 53 4.50 17.78 -4.66
C ASN A 53 4.89 16.41 -5.23
N ALA A 54 4.92 15.37 -4.39
CA ALA A 54 5.30 14.02 -4.82
C ALA A 54 4.25 13.37 -5.75
N VAL A 55 2.95 13.67 -5.58
CA VAL A 55 1.88 13.07 -6.39
C VAL A 55 1.37 14.01 -7.49
N GLY A 56 1.79 15.30 -7.47
CA GLY A 56 1.33 16.31 -8.42
C GLY A 56 1.83 16.03 -9.84
N ILE A 57 0.91 15.99 -10.80
CA ILE A 57 1.19 15.87 -12.22
C ILE A 57 0.99 17.25 -12.86
N ILE A 58 1.89 17.66 -13.74
CA ILE A 58 1.75 18.91 -14.48
C ILE A 58 1.09 18.59 -15.84
N GLU A 59 -0.12 19.07 -16.03
CA GLU A 59 -0.86 19.00 -17.28
C GLU A 59 -1.27 20.41 -17.73
N SER A 60 -0.93 20.79 -18.96
CA SER A 60 -1.29 22.11 -19.55
C SER A 60 -0.94 23.32 -18.67
N ASP A 61 0.27 23.34 -18.09
CA ASP A 61 0.76 24.32 -17.11
C ASP A 61 -0.02 24.41 -15.77
N GLN A 62 -0.90 23.47 -15.52
CA GLN A 62 -1.58 23.35 -14.23
C GLN A 62 -1.12 22.09 -13.48
N ARG A 63 -0.91 22.24 -12.17
CA ARG A 63 -0.64 21.10 -11.30
C ARG A 63 -1.98 20.45 -10.89
N ILE A 64 -2.16 19.21 -11.30
CA ILE A 64 -3.31 18.40 -10.91
C ILE A 64 -2.83 17.44 -9.80
N VAL A 65 -3.56 17.39 -8.70
CA VAL A 65 -3.28 16.53 -7.55
C VAL A 65 -4.51 15.70 -7.25
N ASP A 66 -4.35 14.38 -7.27
CA ASP A 66 -5.35 13.46 -6.75
C ASP A 66 -4.99 13.09 -5.30
N LEU A 67 -5.77 13.60 -4.35
CA LEU A 67 -5.54 13.33 -2.92
C LEU A 67 -5.67 11.84 -2.57
N SER A 68 -6.35 11.04 -3.40
CA SER A 68 -6.44 9.59 -3.21
C SER A 68 -5.09 8.87 -3.39
N ASP A 69 -4.12 9.53 -4.04
CA ASP A 69 -2.77 9.02 -4.23
C ASP A 69 -1.86 9.27 -3.01
N ILE A 70 -2.36 10.03 -2.01
CA ILE A 70 -1.68 10.22 -0.73
C ILE A 70 -2.32 9.31 0.32
N LYS A 71 -1.68 8.19 0.59
CA LYS A 71 -2.13 7.26 1.61
C LYS A 71 -1.68 7.73 3.00
N VAL A 72 -2.61 7.91 3.94
CA VAL A 72 -2.28 8.30 5.31
C VAL A 72 -2.56 7.16 6.27
N GLU A 73 -1.50 6.67 6.90
CA GLU A 73 -1.56 5.65 7.94
C GLU A 73 -1.31 6.25 9.31
N LYS A 74 -2.10 5.82 10.30
CA LYS A 74 -2.05 6.28 11.69
C LYS A 74 -1.44 5.21 12.59
N ARG A 75 -0.50 5.58 13.45
CA ARG A 75 0.04 4.67 14.45
C ARG A 75 0.34 5.38 15.76
N GLN A 76 -0.24 4.86 16.84
CA GLN A 76 0.06 5.29 18.19
C GLN A 76 1.50 4.93 18.58
N GLY A 77 2.06 5.72 19.47
CA GLY A 77 3.41 5.59 20.02
C GLY A 77 4.42 6.48 19.28
N GLY A 78 5.36 7.00 20.05
CA GLY A 78 6.32 8.01 19.60
C GLY A 78 5.78 9.43 19.64
N SER A 79 6.54 10.33 19.06
CA SER A 79 6.24 11.78 18.97
C SER A 79 5.59 12.11 17.64
N ILE A 80 4.88 13.23 17.56
CA ILE A 80 4.38 13.80 16.30
C ILE A 80 5.54 14.02 15.29
N LYS A 81 6.73 14.36 15.81
CA LYS A 81 7.93 14.56 14.99
C LYS A 81 8.48 13.27 14.36
N ASP A 82 7.99 12.10 14.81
CA ASP A 82 8.30 10.81 14.20
C ASP A 82 7.38 10.50 13.01
N SER A 83 6.43 11.40 12.70
CA SER A 83 5.65 11.32 11.47
C SER A 83 6.56 11.54 10.27
N THR A 84 6.32 10.81 9.19
CA THR A 84 7.22 10.86 8.02
C THR A 84 6.44 10.62 6.74
N LEU A 85 6.89 11.29 5.68
CA LEU A 85 6.52 10.97 4.31
C LEU A 85 7.41 9.83 3.83
N ILE A 86 6.79 8.80 3.28
CA ILE A 86 7.43 7.63 2.68
C ILE A 86 7.22 7.70 1.17
N ASP A 87 8.31 7.73 0.44
CA ASP A 87 8.31 7.61 -1.01
C ASP A 87 8.03 6.15 -1.40
N GLY A 88 6.75 5.83 -1.45
CA GLY A 88 6.22 4.48 -1.62
C GLY A 88 4.97 4.21 -0.80
N ILE A 89 4.63 2.94 -0.65
CA ILE A 89 3.39 2.50 -0.01
C ILE A 89 3.65 1.78 1.31
N ILE A 90 2.89 2.16 2.33
CA ILE A 90 2.83 1.45 3.60
C ILE A 90 1.57 0.59 3.63
N LEU A 91 1.73 -0.68 3.99
CA LEU A 91 0.63 -1.60 4.24
C LEU A 91 0.55 -1.91 5.73
N ASP A 92 -0.66 -1.78 6.28
CA ASP A 92 -0.98 -2.26 7.63
C ASP A 92 -1.17 -3.78 7.61
N LYS A 93 -0.12 -4.46 7.22
CA LYS A 93 -0.06 -5.92 7.10
C LYS A 93 1.34 -6.41 7.38
N GLU A 94 1.41 -7.55 8.04
CA GLU A 94 2.63 -8.32 8.26
C GLU A 94 2.79 -9.40 7.19
N ARG A 95 3.99 -9.97 7.07
CA ARG A 95 4.22 -11.17 6.27
C ARG A 95 3.44 -12.34 6.85
N VAL A 96 2.93 -13.20 6.00
CA VAL A 96 2.00 -14.26 6.41
C VAL A 96 2.66 -15.45 7.12
N HIS A 97 3.98 -15.60 7.02
CA HIS A 97 4.71 -16.71 7.64
C HIS A 97 6.07 -16.28 8.18
N ALA A 98 6.41 -16.72 9.40
CA ALA A 98 7.65 -16.33 10.08
C ALA A 98 8.94 -16.74 9.36
N GLY A 99 8.91 -17.81 8.57
CA GLY A 99 10.04 -18.28 7.76
C GLY A 99 10.32 -17.45 6.50
N MET A 100 9.47 -16.50 6.16
CA MET A 100 9.70 -15.59 5.03
C MET A 100 10.76 -14.55 5.37
N PRO A 101 11.49 -14.00 4.37
CA PRO A 101 12.45 -12.93 4.59
C PRO A 101 11.76 -11.69 5.15
N ARG A 102 12.38 -10.98 6.11
CA ARG A 102 11.85 -9.70 6.64
C ARG A 102 12.10 -8.52 5.70
N SER A 103 13.04 -8.66 4.80
CA SER A 103 13.42 -7.61 3.86
C SER A 103 13.86 -8.23 2.54
N VAL A 104 13.33 -7.68 1.45
CA VAL A 104 13.66 -8.06 0.07
C VAL A 104 14.14 -6.83 -0.67
N LYS A 105 15.34 -6.89 -1.24
CA LYS A 105 15.91 -5.85 -2.11
C LYS A 105 15.66 -6.21 -3.57
N GLY A 106 15.51 -5.20 -4.43
CA GLY A 106 15.17 -5.43 -5.84
C GLY A 106 13.86 -6.21 -5.96
N ALA A 107 12.83 -5.70 -5.31
CA ALA A 107 11.55 -6.38 -5.20
C ALA A 107 10.85 -6.44 -6.56
N LYS A 108 10.46 -7.65 -6.96
CA LYS A 108 9.58 -7.96 -8.09
C LYS A 108 8.25 -8.41 -7.49
N ILE A 109 7.25 -7.56 -7.60
CA ILE A 109 6.02 -7.66 -6.83
C ILE A 109 4.90 -8.21 -7.72
N ALA A 110 4.39 -9.37 -7.38
CA ALA A 110 3.16 -9.91 -7.97
C ALA A 110 1.94 -9.37 -7.19
N LEU A 111 1.05 -8.67 -7.89
CA LEU A 111 -0.21 -8.16 -7.36
C LEU A 111 -1.35 -9.09 -7.78
N VAL A 112 -1.90 -9.86 -6.86
CA VAL A 112 -2.85 -10.94 -7.17
C VAL A 112 -4.20 -10.71 -6.49
N ASN A 113 -5.27 -10.72 -7.28
CA ASN A 113 -6.65 -10.64 -6.81
C ASN A 113 -7.39 -11.98 -6.96
N SER A 114 -6.73 -13.09 -6.66
CA SER A 114 -7.37 -14.40 -6.53
C SER A 114 -6.90 -15.09 -5.25
N ALA A 115 -7.74 -15.97 -4.70
CA ALA A 115 -7.35 -16.78 -3.56
C ALA A 115 -6.31 -17.82 -3.97
N ILE A 116 -5.30 -18.00 -3.12
CA ILE A 116 -4.27 -19.03 -3.27
C ILE A 116 -4.62 -20.14 -2.29
N GLU A 117 -5.71 -20.82 -2.62
CA GLU A 117 -6.36 -21.84 -1.79
C GLU A 117 -6.90 -22.93 -2.70
N VAL A 118 -7.13 -24.10 -2.14
CA VAL A 118 -7.88 -25.15 -2.87
C VAL A 118 -9.30 -24.65 -3.13
N LYS A 119 -9.70 -24.61 -4.37
CA LYS A 119 -11.07 -24.19 -4.74
C LYS A 119 -12.07 -25.20 -4.18
N LYS A 120 -12.89 -24.74 -3.25
CA LYS A 120 -14.05 -25.51 -2.80
C LYS A 120 -15.06 -25.57 -3.94
N THR A 121 -15.70 -26.73 -4.10
CA THR A 121 -16.81 -26.87 -5.06
C THR A 121 -17.96 -25.93 -4.69
N GLU A 122 -18.53 -25.25 -5.67
CA GLU A 122 -19.68 -24.35 -5.47
C GLU A 122 -20.95 -25.08 -5.05
N VAL A 123 -20.98 -26.41 -5.20
CA VAL A 123 -22.07 -27.28 -4.78
C VAL A 123 -21.57 -28.12 -3.59
N ASP A 124 -22.42 -28.33 -2.59
CA ASP A 124 -22.17 -29.26 -1.47
C ASP A 124 -22.02 -30.71 -1.96
N ALA A 125 -20.90 -30.99 -2.62
CA ALA A 125 -20.52 -32.32 -3.02
C ALA A 125 -19.92 -33.03 -1.81
N LYS A 126 -20.63 -34.00 -1.25
CA LYS A 126 -20.11 -34.89 -0.23
C LYS A 126 -19.34 -36.01 -0.94
N ILE A 127 -18.01 -35.96 -0.83
CA ILE A 127 -17.16 -37.07 -1.26
C ILE A 127 -17.14 -38.06 -0.09
N GLN A 128 -17.69 -39.24 -0.30
CA GLN A 128 -17.67 -40.31 0.67
C GLN A 128 -16.42 -41.18 0.42
N ILE A 129 -15.37 -40.96 1.21
CA ILE A 129 -14.11 -41.71 1.10
C ILE A 129 -14.24 -42.87 2.09
N THR A 130 -14.24 -44.11 1.57
CA THR A 130 -14.34 -45.34 2.37
C THR A 130 -13.01 -46.07 2.52
N ASP A 131 -12.00 -45.70 1.69
CA ASP A 131 -10.68 -46.33 1.69
C ASP A 131 -9.60 -45.33 2.14
N PRO A 132 -8.79 -45.63 3.16
CA PRO A 132 -7.67 -44.79 3.62
C PRO A 132 -6.69 -44.42 2.48
N ASN A 133 -6.46 -45.31 1.50
CA ASN A 133 -5.57 -45.03 0.39
C ASN A 133 -6.14 -43.95 -0.57
N GLN A 134 -7.46 -43.87 -0.68
CA GLN A 134 -8.10 -42.80 -1.47
C GLN A 134 -7.97 -41.45 -0.77
N LEU A 135 -8.04 -41.41 0.56
CA LEU A 135 -7.83 -40.20 1.35
C LEU A 135 -6.40 -39.67 1.17
N SER A 136 -5.40 -40.56 1.25
CA SER A 136 -4.00 -40.15 1.05
C SER A 136 -3.76 -39.55 -0.34
N LYS A 137 -4.30 -40.17 -1.39
CA LYS A 137 -4.20 -39.63 -2.75
C LYS A 137 -4.89 -38.29 -2.90
N PHE A 138 -6.04 -38.09 -2.26
CA PHE A 138 -6.75 -36.84 -2.32
C PHE A 138 -5.92 -35.71 -1.66
N LEU A 139 -5.32 -35.97 -0.51
CA LEU A 139 -4.43 -35.02 0.18
C LEU A 139 -3.17 -34.71 -0.64
N GLU A 140 -2.58 -35.71 -1.30
CA GLU A 140 -1.45 -35.51 -2.23
C GLU A 140 -1.83 -34.63 -3.42
N GLU A 141 -3.02 -34.79 -3.99
CA GLU A 141 -3.51 -33.95 -5.10
C GLU A 141 -3.75 -32.52 -4.65
N GLU A 142 -4.33 -32.30 -3.45
CA GLU A 142 -4.48 -30.96 -2.88
C GLU A 142 -3.12 -30.29 -2.65
N GLU A 143 -2.15 -31.03 -2.11
CA GLU A 143 -0.79 -30.53 -1.89
C GLU A 143 -0.11 -30.17 -3.23
N ASN A 144 -0.20 -31.04 -4.24
CA ASN A 144 0.36 -30.81 -5.54
C ASN A 144 -0.30 -29.60 -6.24
N TYR A 145 -1.60 -29.41 -6.07
CA TYR A 145 -2.32 -28.26 -6.59
C TYR A 145 -1.80 -26.95 -5.98
N ILE A 146 -1.71 -26.90 -4.65
CA ILE A 146 -1.19 -25.71 -3.93
C ILE A 146 0.25 -25.42 -4.33
N LYS A 147 1.09 -26.46 -4.40
CA LYS A 147 2.47 -26.33 -4.85
C LYS A 147 2.56 -25.78 -6.27
N GLY A 148 1.70 -26.26 -7.18
CA GLY A 148 1.61 -25.74 -8.54
C GLY A 148 1.25 -24.27 -8.61
N LEU A 149 0.37 -23.75 -7.72
CA LEU A 149 0.08 -22.32 -7.61
C LEU A 149 1.31 -21.51 -7.18
N VAL A 150 2.06 -22.01 -6.19
CA VAL A 150 3.28 -21.36 -5.72
C VAL A 150 4.37 -21.39 -6.79
N ASP A 151 4.51 -22.49 -7.50
CA ASP A 151 5.48 -22.64 -8.59
C ASP A 151 5.20 -21.64 -9.73
N LYS A 152 3.93 -21.36 -10.06
CA LYS A 152 3.56 -20.33 -11.04
C LYS A 152 4.05 -18.94 -10.61
N ILE A 153 3.87 -18.58 -9.33
CA ILE A 153 4.34 -17.32 -8.78
C ILE A 153 5.87 -17.26 -8.81
N HIS A 154 6.53 -18.32 -8.41
CA HIS A 154 8.00 -18.40 -8.43
C HIS A 154 8.57 -18.28 -9.84
N ASN A 155 7.97 -19.00 -10.80
CA ASN A 155 8.40 -19.03 -12.21
C ASN A 155 8.18 -17.69 -12.93
N SER A 156 7.23 -16.84 -12.49
CA SER A 156 7.12 -15.47 -12.98
C SER A 156 8.31 -14.59 -12.62
N GLY A 157 9.16 -15.04 -11.69
CA GLY A 157 10.30 -14.31 -11.16
C GLY A 157 9.95 -13.38 -10.00
N ALA A 158 8.73 -13.44 -9.47
CA ALA A 158 8.31 -12.67 -8.30
C ALA A 158 9.03 -13.14 -7.04
N ASN A 159 9.54 -12.20 -6.26
CA ASN A 159 10.11 -12.43 -4.93
C ASN A 159 9.25 -11.81 -3.81
N VAL A 160 8.21 -11.06 -4.20
CA VAL A 160 7.20 -10.50 -3.31
C VAL A 160 5.81 -10.79 -3.89
N LEU A 161 4.89 -11.24 -3.05
CA LEU A 161 3.49 -11.46 -3.39
C LEU A 161 2.60 -10.61 -2.50
N ILE A 162 1.70 -9.84 -3.10
CA ILE A 162 0.65 -9.13 -2.39
C ILE A 162 -0.69 -9.63 -2.91
N CYS A 163 -1.39 -10.35 -2.04
CA CYS A 163 -2.66 -10.99 -2.38
C CYS A 163 -3.83 -10.24 -1.72
N GLN A 164 -4.84 -9.91 -2.53
CA GLN A 164 -6.07 -9.27 -2.03
C GLN A 164 -6.95 -10.27 -1.28
N LYS A 165 -6.83 -11.55 -1.59
CA LYS A 165 -7.61 -12.65 -1.00
C LYS A 165 -6.80 -13.43 0.04
N GLY A 166 -7.30 -14.60 0.44
CA GLY A 166 -6.64 -15.52 1.33
C GLY A 166 -5.47 -16.24 0.68
N ILE A 167 -4.55 -16.71 1.52
CA ILE A 167 -3.46 -17.62 1.14
C ILE A 167 -3.51 -18.79 2.13
N ASP A 168 -3.63 -19.99 1.61
CA ASP A 168 -3.62 -21.22 2.37
C ASP A 168 -2.32 -21.40 3.16
N GLU A 169 -2.38 -22.05 4.33
CA GLU A 169 -1.21 -22.23 5.19
C GLU A 169 -0.11 -23.05 4.53
N LEU A 170 -0.49 -24.04 3.73
CA LEU A 170 0.46 -24.84 2.96
C LEU A 170 1.15 -24.01 1.88
N ALA A 171 0.40 -23.13 1.18
CA ALA A 171 0.96 -22.18 0.22
C ALA A 171 1.95 -21.21 0.91
N GLN A 172 1.61 -20.71 2.11
CA GLN A 172 2.51 -19.85 2.89
C GLN A 172 3.83 -20.58 3.22
N HIS A 173 3.76 -21.85 3.59
CA HIS A 173 4.94 -22.66 3.87
C HIS A 173 5.83 -22.83 2.62
N TYR A 174 5.25 -23.16 1.48
CA TYR A 174 6.01 -23.30 0.23
C TYR A 174 6.61 -21.99 -0.25
N MET A 175 5.88 -20.86 -0.13
CA MET A 175 6.41 -19.53 -0.43
C MET A 175 7.58 -19.17 0.49
N ALA A 176 7.49 -19.48 1.78
CA ALA A 176 8.59 -19.28 2.72
C ALA A 176 9.84 -20.10 2.33
N LYS A 177 9.65 -21.36 1.91
CA LYS A 177 10.74 -22.20 1.37
C LYS A 177 11.36 -21.62 0.10
N ALA A 178 10.54 -21.04 -0.76
CA ALA A 178 11.00 -20.38 -2.00
C ALA A 178 11.62 -18.99 -1.75
N GLY A 179 11.62 -18.50 -0.50
CA GLY A 179 12.16 -17.18 -0.15
C GLY A 179 11.28 -16.02 -0.61
N ILE A 180 10.00 -16.25 -0.90
CA ILE A 180 9.04 -15.24 -1.33
C ILE A 180 8.46 -14.57 -0.09
N PHE A 181 8.48 -13.23 -0.05
CA PHE A 181 7.77 -12.42 0.93
C PHE A 181 6.30 -12.32 0.51
N ALA A 182 5.36 -12.68 1.38
CA ALA A 182 3.95 -12.66 1.01
C ALA A 182 3.07 -11.96 2.04
N ILE A 183 2.07 -11.23 1.53
CA ILE A 183 1.00 -10.57 2.29
C ILE A 183 -0.35 -11.10 1.78
N ARG A 184 -1.29 -11.32 2.70
CA ARG A 184 -2.67 -11.70 2.39
C ARG A 184 -3.67 -10.64 2.79
N ARG A 185 -4.85 -10.66 2.17
CA ARG A 185 -5.99 -9.79 2.50
C ARG A 185 -5.63 -8.31 2.43
N ALA A 186 -4.85 -7.91 1.42
CA ALA A 186 -4.63 -6.51 1.12
C ALA A 186 -5.95 -5.84 0.68
N LYS A 187 -6.16 -4.59 1.06
CA LYS A 187 -7.37 -3.85 0.66
C LYS A 187 -7.31 -3.54 -0.84
N LYS A 188 -8.47 -3.41 -1.48
CA LYS A 188 -8.55 -3.04 -2.90
C LYS A 188 -7.84 -1.70 -3.18
N SER A 189 -8.06 -0.70 -2.34
CA SER A 189 -7.37 0.60 -2.43
C SER A 189 -5.84 0.47 -2.34
N ASP A 190 -5.34 -0.44 -1.49
CA ASP A 190 -3.91 -0.68 -1.38
C ASP A 190 -3.33 -1.33 -2.65
N MET A 191 -4.09 -2.25 -3.26
CA MET A 191 -3.70 -2.88 -4.52
C MET A 191 -3.63 -1.86 -5.67
N GLU A 192 -4.62 -0.94 -5.74
CA GLU A 192 -4.66 0.12 -6.74
C GLU A 192 -3.49 1.11 -6.56
N ALA A 193 -3.22 1.54 -5.30
CA ALA A 193 -2.08 2.39 -4.99
C ALA A 193 -0.74 1.72 -5.33
N LEU A 194 -0.59 0.42 -5.02
CA LEU A 194 0.60 -0.35 -5.36
C LEU A 194 0.79 -0.49 -6.87
N SER A 195 -0.30 -0.75 -7.61
CA SER A 195 -0.24 -0.83 -9.08
C SER A 195 0.27 0.48 -9.69
N LYS A 196 -0.23 1.63 -9.19
CA LYS A 196 0.24 2.96 -9.62
C LYS A 196 1.71 3.22 -9.26
N ALA A 197 2.11 2.88 -8.01
CA ALA A 197 3.44 3.19 -7.50
C ALA A 197 4.53 2.27 -8.10
N THR A 198 4.23 0.99 -8.30
CA THR A 198 5.21 -0.02 -8.72
C THR A 198 5.16 -0.34 -10.22
N SER A 199 4.19 0.24 -10.96
CA SER A 199 3.87 -0.06 -12.36
C SER A 199 3.48 -1.53 -12.60
N GLY A 200 3.12 -2.27 -11.55
CA GLY A 200 2.65 -3.66 -11.63
C GLY A 200 1.18 -3.74 -12.00
N LYS A 201 0.78 -4.80 -12.69
CA LYS A 201 -0.62 -5.08 -13.01
C LYS A 201 -1.26 -5.99 -11.96
N ILE A 202 -2.52 -5.73 -11.64
CA ILE A 202 -3.31 -6.60 -10.75
C ILE A 202 -3.85 -7.76 -11.57
N VAL A 203 -3.35 -8.97 -11.27
CA VAL A 203 -3.72 -10.20 -11.97
C VAL A 203 -4.84 -10.91 -11.20
N THR A 204 -5.88 -11.32 -11.91
CA THR A 204 -7.03 -12.03 -11.33
C THR A 204 -6.96 -13.54 -11.47
N ASN A 205 -6.12 -14.04 -12.38
CA ASN A 205 -5.86 -15.45 -12.57
C ASN A 205 -4.35 -15.69 -12.60
N LEU A 206 -3.85 -16.60 -11.76
CA LEU A 206 -2.42 -16.93 -11.69
C LEU A 206 -1.86 -17.54 -12.99
N ASP A 207 -2.72 -18.08 -13.85
CA ASP A 207 -2.31 -18.61 -15.14
C ASP A 207 -1.85 -17.52 -16.11
N ASP A 208 -2.34 -16.29 -15.90
CA ASP A 208 -2.01 -15.14 -16.73
C ASP A 208 -0.82 -14.34 -16.19
N LEU A 209 -0.27 -14.72 -15.01
CA LEU A 209 0.82 -14.01 -14.37
C LEU A 209 2.13 -14.21 -15.15
N SER A 210 2.66 -13.12 -15.65
CA SER A 210 3.93 -13.06 -16.39
C SER A 210 4.93 -12.11 -15.72
N ALA A 211 6.19 -12.17 -16.17
CA ALA A 211 7.23 -11.27 -15.69
C ALA A 211 6.96 -9.80 -16.04
N GLU A 212 6.18 -9.53 -17.09
CA GLU A 212 5.81 -8.17 -17.53
C GLU A 212 4.72 -7.53 -16.65
N ASP A 213 4.01 -8.33 -15.86
CA ASP A 213 2.96 -7.87 -14.95
C ASP A 213 3.49 -7.52 -13.57
N LEU A 214 4.77 -7.85 -13.30
CA LEU A 214 5.39 -7.61 -12.01
C LEU A 214 5.65 -6.12 -11.78
N GLY A 215 5.24 -5.64 -10.61
CA GLY A 215 5.65 -4.33 -10.13
C GLY A 215 7.10 -4.36 -9.61
N HIS A 216 7.74 -3.19 -9.55
CA HIS A 216 9.11 -3.05 -9.12
C HIS A 216 9.22 -2.08 -7.95
N ALA A 217 10.08 -2.41 -6.99
CA ALA A 217 10.48 -1.51 -5.93
C ALA A 217 11.92 -1.81 -5.52
N GLU A 218 12.62 -0.80 -5.02
CA GLU A 218 13.98 -1.00 -4.54
C GLU A 218 14.02 -1.93 -3.33
N LYS A 219 13.04 -1.75 -2.42
CA LYS A 219 12.98 -2.50 -1.17
C LYS A 219 11.56 -2.73 -0.68
N VAL A 220 11.30 -3.95 -0.24
CA VAL A 220 10.13 -4.31 0.58
C VAL A 220 10.63 -4.80 1.92
N GLU A 221 10.15 -4.23 3.01
CA GLU A 221 10.56 -4.62 4.36
C GLU A 221 9.41 -4.55 5.37
N GLU A 222 9.45 -5.48 6.31
CA GLU A 222 8.58 -5.48 7.48
C GLU A 222 9.26 -4.73 8.63
N LYS A 223 8.57 -3.74 9.18
CA LYS A 223 9.03 -2.97 10.34
C LYS A 223 7.98 -2.97 11.43
N LYS A 224 8.43 -3.09 12.66
CA LYS A 224 7.58 -2.90 13.83
C LYS A 224 7.43 -1.41 14.14
N ILE A 225 6.21 -0.92 14.09
CA ILE A 225 5.85 0.46 14.39
C ILE A 225 4.86 0.47 15.55
N GLY A 226 5.34 0.84 16.73
CA GLY A 226 4.59 0.66 17.97
C GLY A 226 4.42 -0.83 18.30
N GLU A 227 3.18 -1.28 18.41
CA GLU A 227 2.86 -2.70 18.67
C GLU A 227 2.54 -3.50 17.40
N SER A 228 2.40 -2.83 16.25
CA SER A 228 2.02 -3.46 14.98
C SER A 228 3.21 -3.66 14.06
N GLU A 229 3.24 -4.76 13.34
CA GLU A 229 4.15 -4.97 12.21
C GLU A 229 3.50 -4.45 10.93
N MET A 230 4.25 -3.68 10.16
CA MET A 230 3.78 -3.04 8.94
C MET A 230 4.78 -3.29 7.81
N THR A 231 4.28 -3.40 6.59
CA THR A 231 5.13 -3.57 5.42
C THR A 231 5.32 -2.26 4.69
N PHE A 232 6.58 -1.93 4.43
CA PHE A 232 7.04 -0.76 3.71
C PHE A 232 7.54 -1.17 2.33
N ILE A 233 6.99 -0.57 1.29
CA ILE A 233 7.41 -0.73 -0.10
C ILE A 233 7.99 0.61 -0.53
N THR A 234 9.30 0.70 -0.73
CA THR A 234 10.04 1.95 -0.96
C THR A 234 10.90 1.89 -2.21
N GLY A 235 11.22 3.07 -2.77
CA GLY A 235 11.98 3.16 -4.00
C GLY A 235 11.18 2.64 -5.20
N CYS A 236 9.93 3.05 -5.31
CA CYS A 236 9.10 2.73 -6.46
C CYS A 236 9.52 3.57 -7.67
N PRO A 237 9.56 3.01 -8.90
CA PRO A 237 10.05 3.71 -10.09
C PRO A 237 9.20 4.90 -10.50
N GLU A 238 7.91 4.87 -10.18
CA GLU A 238 6.99 5.98 -10.44
C GLU A 238 6.27 6.35 -9.13
N ALA A 239 6.69 7.46 -8.54
CA ALA A 239 6.10 7.98 -7.29
C ALA A 239 4.73 8.64 -7.55
N LYS A 240 3.82 7.93 -8.21
CA LYS A 240 2.43 8.38 -8.43
C LYS A 240 1.53 8.15 -7.21
N SER A 241 2.06 7.54 -6.16
CA SER A 241 1.35 7.32 -4.91
C SER A 241 2.36 7.26 -3.77
N VAL A 242 2.11 8.03 -2.71
CA VAL A 242 2.98 8.11 -1.53
C VAL A 242 2.21 7.79 -0.26
N SER A 243 2.94 7.48 0.80
CA SER A 243 2.33 7.24 2.11
C SER A 243 2.87 8.21 3.16
N VAL A 244 1.98 8.71 4.00
CA VAL A 244 2.32 9.49 5.18
C VAL A 244 2.03 8.64 6.42
N LEU A 245 3.04 8.40 7.22
CA LEU A 245 2.90 7.75 8.52
C LEU A 245 2.76 8.82 9.61
N LEU A 246 1.58 8.95 10.18
CA LEU A 246 1.31 9.85 11.30
C LEU A 246 1.55 9.14 12.63
N ARG A 247 2.33 9.77 13.50
CA ARG A 247 2.68 9.27 14.84
C ARG A 247 2.20 10.22 15.93
N GLY A 248 1.93 9.68 17.11
CA GLY A 248 1.55 10.46 18.27
C GLY A 248 1.47 9.60 19.53
N GLY A 249 1.62 10.20 20.69
CA GLY A 249 1.67 9.49 21.96
C GLY A 249 0.37 8.76 22.33
N THR A 250 -0.78 9.26 21.86
CA THR A 250 -2.09 8.66 22.08
C THR A 250 -2.87 8.60 20.77
N GLU A 251 -3.86 7.71 20.70
CA GLU A 251 -4.76 7.60 19.55
C GLU A 251 -5.48 8.93 19.25
N HIS A 252 -5.96 9.62 20.30
CA HIS A 252 -6.62 10.90 20.17
C HIS A 252 -5.72 11.97 19.52
N VAL A 253 -4.45 12.03 19.91
CA VAL A 253 -3.47 12.95 19.31
C VAL A 253 -3.24 12.61 17.84
N VAL A 254 -3.15 11.34 17.49
CA VAL A 254 -2.97 10.92 16.10
C VAL A 254 -4.20 11.25 15.24
N ASP A 255 -5.40 11.09 15.80
CA ASP A 255 -6.66 11.45 15.12
C ASP A 255 -6.79 12.95 14.89
N GLU A 256 -6.38 13.76 15.86
CA GLU A 256 -6.35 15.22 15.72
C GLU A 256 -5.37 15.66 14.63
N ILE A 257 -4.18 15.05 14.60
CA ILE A 257 -3.19 15.32 13.56
C ILE A 257 -3.71 14.89 12.19
N ARG A 258 -4.39 13.75 12.11
CA ARG A 258 -5.01 13.28 10.86
C ARG A 258 -6.02 14.31 10.34
N ARG A 259 -6.92 14.80 11.19
CA ARG A 259 -7.90 15.85 10.82
C ARG A 259 -7.24 17.16 10.44
N ALA A 260 -6.04 17.42 10.98
CA ALA A 260 -5.29 18.62 10.64
C ALA A 260 -4.57 18.46 9.29
N PHE A 261 -4.16 17.23 8.97
CA PHE A 261 -3.49 16.89 7.72
C PHE A 261 -4.46 16.89 6.54
N ASP A 262 -5.65 16.30 6.70
CA ASP A 262 -6.74 16.31 5.72
C ASP A 262 -7.31 17.75 5.53
#